data_d56a930bbc2e3f16a170fcf414f6c9b6
#
_entry.id   d56a930bbc2e3f16a170fcf414f6c9b6
#
_cell.length_a   1.000
_cell.length_b   1.000
_cell.length_c   1.000
_cell.angle_alpha   90.00
_cell.angle_beta   90.00
_cell.angle_gamma   90.00
#
_symmetry.space_group_name_H-M   'P 1'
#
loop_
_entity.id
_entity.type
_entity.pdbx_description
1 polymer ?
#
loop_
_entity_poly.entity_id
_entity_poly.type
_entity_poly.pdbx_seq_one_letter_code
_entity_poly.pdbx_strand_id
1 'polypeptide(L)'
;MVIGHLDFGYLLGIGIWLLGFFNVVMSKAQFPMSESATNVVNSYIDEALRLSASDVHIEPDATHVRIRFRIDGTLREAGSEDMDFLPTIVSRIKVLSSLDISETRIPQDGRFQIKKGGKELDVRVSVFPTSYGECVVMRLLDLSRALLSFDQLGVRGNDAERLQRMVSKPNGLLLATGPTGSGKTTSLFSFLNTITTPEKCVVTLEDPIEYRLPNIRQTQVDYDIGLNFAKGLRGLFRQNPDIIMVGEIRDQETAQIAIEAALTGHLVLTTLHTNDAIGAVARLMNMGIEPFLIGSALIGVIAQRLVRKVCDVCGKEFHPPQTLLEDLGLPGTNMVFRRGEKCDACAFTGYRGRTGIFEVLEVTKEIETMIIAREPIEHIETSARRSGMKSLRENGLSLAREGFTTLEEIVRLTKKS
;
A
#
# COMPACT_ATOMS: atom_id res chain seq x y z
N MET A 1 28.81 -52.42 51.37
CA MET A 1 28.40 -52.04 52.73
C MET A 1 28.46 -50.53 52.80
N VAL A 2 27.34 -49.95 53.17
CA VAL A 2 27.08 -48.55 53.52
C VAL A 2 26.98 -47.50 52.39
N ILE A 3 25.76 -47.18 52.11
CA ILE A 3 25.15 -46.14 51.34
C ILE A 3 25.38 -44.78 52.08
N GLY A 4 25.82 -43.76 51.34
CA GLY A 4 25.82 -42.39 51.80
C GLY A 4 24.91 -41.55 50.94
N HIS A 5 23.81 -41.09 51.49
CA HIS A 5 22.93 -40.04 50.94
C HIS A 5 23.71 -38.76 50.71
N LEU A 6 23.59 -38.13 49.53
CA LEU A 6 23.90 -36.75 49.32
C LEU A 6 22.65 -36.03 48.82
N ASP A 7 22.26 -35.06 49.64
CA ASP A 7 21.17 -34.08 49.44
C ASP A 7 21.34 -33.32 48.14
N PHE A 8 20.33 -33.33 47.28
CA PHE A 8 20.15 -32.42 46.15
C PHE A 8 19.19 -31.30 46.53
N GLY A 9 19.74 -30.30 47.20
CA GLY A 9 19.10 -29.04 47.41
C GLY A 9 19.97 -27.91 46.89
N TYR A 10 19.41 -27.05 46.01
CA TYR A 10 20.02 -25.90 45.32
C TYR A 10 20.51 -26.11 43.91
N LEU A 11 19.56 -26.19 42.98
CA LEU A 11 19.72 -25.75 41.58
C LEU A 11 18.33 -25.70 40.89
N LEU A 12 17.38 -24.95 41.48
CA LEU A 12 16.10 -24.58 40.85
C LEU A 12 16.08 -23.06 40.74
N GLY A 13 16.64 -22.52 39.68
CA GLY A 13 16.66 -21.06 39.53
C GLY A 13 17.07 -20.48 38.18
N ILE A 14 17.54 -21.31 37.23
CA ILE A 14 17.90 -20.79 35.90
C ILE A 14 17.48 -21.83 34.85
N GLY A 15 16.22 -21.87 34.50
CA GLY A 15 15.74 -22.85 33.52
C GLY A 15 14.34 -22.67 32.98
N ILE A 16 13.68 -21.52 33.22
CA ILE A 16 12.31 -21.30 32.75
C ILE A 16 12.20 -19.98 31.98
N TRP A 17 13.08 -19.75 31.01
CA TRP A 17 12.91 -18.61 30.07
C TRP A 17 13.14 -19.02 28.59
N LEU A 18 13.14 -20.28 28.25
CA LEU A 18 13.41 -20.75 26.89
C LEU A 18 12.37 -21.74 26.31
N LEU A 19 11.13 -21.77 26.81
CA LEU A 19 10.04 -22.58 26.25
C LEU A 19 8.73 -21.81 26.22
N GLY A 20 8.71 -20.67 25.55
CA GLY A 20 7.53 -19.83 25.33
C GLY A 20 7.27 -19.48 23.88
N PHE A 21 7.91 -20.16 22.91
CA PHE A 21 7.45 -20.14 21.52
C PHE A 21 6.39 -21.25 21.35
N PHE A 22 5.24 -21.06 21.96
CA PHE A 22 4.06 -21.79 21.53
C PHE A 22 3.72 -21.29 20.11
N ASN A 23 3.98 -22.15 19.14
CA ASN A 23 3.28 -22.17 17.86
C ASN A 23 1.78 -22.16 18.18
N VAL A 24 1.16 -21.01 18.12
CA VAL A 24 -0.29 -20.91 17.96
C VAL A 24 -0.55 -21.29 16.51
N VAL A 25 -0.54 -22.58 16.24
CA VAL A 25 -1.14 -23.16 15.05
C VAL A 25 -2.60 -22.74 15.12
N MET A 26 -3.02 -21.85 14.23
CA MET A 26 -4.45 -21.63 13.98
C MET A 26 -5.06 -23.03 13.87
N SER A 27 -6.14 -23.31 14.60
CA SER A 27 -6.84 -24.58 14.54
C SER A 27 -7.01 -24.93 13.07
N LYS A 28 -6.45 -26.07 12.64
CA LYS A 28 -6.63 -26.59 11.28
C LYS A 28 -8.11 -26.52 10.99
N ALA A 29 -8.52 -25.67 10.06
CA ALA A 29 -9.80 -25.84 9.41
C ALA A 29 -9.68 -27.19 8.70
N GLN A 30 -10.10 -28.27 9.36
CA GLN A 30 -10.17 -29.60 8.78
C GLN A 30 -11.28 -29.55 7.74
N PHE A 31 -10.90 -29.28 6.49
CA PHE A 31 -11.80 -29.47 5.36
C PHE A 31 -11.99 -30.99 5.17
N PRO A 32 -13.23 -31.47 4.98
CA PRO A 32 -13.46 -32.89 4.76
C PRO A 32 -12.78 -33.35 3.47
N MET A 33 -12.07 -34.49 3.55
CA MET A 33 -11.18 -35.09 2.53
C MET A 33 -11.84 -35.50 1.20
N SER A 34 -13.01 -34.97 0.82
CA SER A 34 -13.73 -35.28 -0.43
C SER A 34 -14.13 -34.05 -1.25
N GLU A 35 -13.57 -32.88 -0.97
CA GLU A 35 -13.95 -31.67 -1.69
C GLU A 35 -13.21 -31.54 -3.03
N SER A 36 -13.94 -31.14 -4.08
CA SER A 36 -13.34 -30.87 -5.39
C SER A 36 -12.38 -29.66 -5.28
N ALA A 37 -11.31 -29.61 -6.11
CA ALA A 37 -10.39 -28.46 -6.15
C ALA A 37 -11.09 -27.11 -6.26
N THR A 38 -12.28 -27.10 -6.87
CA THR A 38 -13.11 -25.91 -6.94
C THR A 38 -13.52 -25.42 -5.56
N ASN A 39 -13.87 -26.31 -4.65
CA ASN A 39 -14.26 -25.95 -3.29
C ASN A 39 -13.05 -25.47 -2.47
N VAL A 40 -11.89 -26.10 -2.63
CA VAL A 40 -10.65 -25.72 -1.95
C VAL A 40 -10.22 -24.31 -2.35
N VAL A 41 -10.12 -24.01 -3.64
CA VAL A 41 -9.75 -22.67 -4.13
C VAL A 41 -10.79 -21.62 -3.69
N ASN A 42 -12.07 -21.95 -3.77
CA ASN A 42 -13.13 -21.03 -3.34
C ASN A 42 -13.09 -20.75 -1.85
N SER A 43 -12.84 -21.77 -1.00
CA SER A 43 -12.76 -21.61 0.46
C SER A 43 -11.59 -20.71 0.87
N TYR A 44 -10.41 -20.87 0.24
CA TYR A 44 -9.29 -19.96 0.49
C TYR A 44 -9.55 -18.52 0.03
N ILE A 45 -10.25 -18.34 -1.09
CA ILE A 45 -10.66 -17.00 -1.52
C ILE A 45 -11.66 -16.41 -0.51
N ASP A 46 -12.66 -17.18 -0.06
CA ASP A 46 -13.65 -16.70 0.91
C ASP A 46 -13.00 -16.30 2.25
N GLU A 47 -12.09 -17.14 2.73
CA GLU A 47 -11.37 -16.85 3.97
C GLU A 47 -10.43 -15.64 3.82
N ALA A 48 -9.74 -15.52 2.69
CA ALA A 48 -8.92 -14.35 2.38
C ALA A 48 -9.75 -13.06 2.37
N LEU A 49 -10.97 -13.10 1.80
CA LEU A 49 -11.90 -11.97 1.81
C LEU A 49 -12.40 -11.64 3.22
N ARG A 50 -12.76 -12.65 4.01
CA ARG A 50 -13.18 -12.49 5.40
C ARG A 50 -12.11 -11.77 6.23
N LEU A 51 -10.84 -12.11 6.00
CA LEU A 51 -9.68 -11.50 6.66
C LEU A 51 -9.17 -10.23 5.97
N SER A 52 -9.83 -9.78 4.88
CA SER A 52 -9.40 -8.63 4.08
C SER A 52 -7.97 -8.74 3.55
N ALA A 53 -7.54 -9.96 3.21
CA ALA A 53 -6.24 -10.20 2.59
C ALA A 53 -6.16 -9.52 1.22
N SER A 54 -4.98 -9.03 0.87
CA SER A 54 -4.68 -8.47 -0.45
C SER A 54 -4.19 -9.53 -1.44
N ASP A 55 -3.51 -10.57 -0.96
CA ASP A 55 -2.95 -11.62 -1.80
C ASP A 55 -3.12 -12.98 -1.12
N VAL A 56 -3.32 -14.02 -1.95
CA VAL A 56 -3.28 -15.44 -1.57
C VAL A 56 -2.06 -16.05 -2.25
N HIS A 57 -1.19 -16.67 -1.48
CA HIS A 57 -0.02 -17.37 -1.95
C HIS A 57 -0.22 -18.87 -1.75
N ILE A 58 0.02 -19.64 -2.80
CA ILE A 58 -0.02 -21.12 -2.83
C ILE A 58 1.38 -21.56 -3.20
N GLU A 59 2.11 -22.11 -2.26
CA GLU A 59 3.54 -22.34 -2.35
C GLU A 59 3.88 -23.78 -2.04
N PRO A 60 4.28 -24.60 -3.04
CA PRO A 60 4.75 -25.96 -2.80
C PRO A 60 6.13 -25.96 -2.13
N ASP A 61 6.32 -26.87 -1.18
CA ASP A 61 7.63 -27.21 -0.64
C ASP A 61 7.89 -28.73 -0.81
N ALA A 62 8.89 -29.27 -0.10
CA ALA A 62 9.26 -30.69 -0.23
C ALA A 62 8.19 -31.69 0.26
N THR A 63 7.26 -31.26 1.11
CA THR A 63 6.35 -32.13 1.84
C THR A 63 4.88 -31.77 1.74
N HIS A 64 4.56 -30.49 1.52
CA HIS A 64 3.19 -29.98 1.49
C HIS A 64 3.07 -28.71 0.67
N VAL A 65 1.84 -28.33 0.35
CA VAL A 65 1.50 -27.04 -0.27
C VAL A 65 1.12 -26.06 0.83
N ARG A 66 1.94 -25.06 1.04
CA ARG A 66 1.70 -24.02 2.04
C ARG A 66 0.81 -22.92 1.46
N ILE A 67 -0.25 -22.57 2.19
CA ILE A 67 -1.15 -21.47 1.84
C ILE A 67 -0.88 -20.31 2.78
N ARG A 68 -0.61 -19.13 2.21
CA ARG A 68 -0.39 -17.90 2.97
C ARG A 68 -1.25 -16.76 2.46
N PHE A 69 -1.72 -15.95 3.37
CA PHE A 69 -2.44 -14.70 3.06
C PHE A 69 -1.58 -13.49 3.39
N ARG A 70 -1.62 -12.47 2.53
CA ARG A 70 -1.08 -11.16 2.87
C ARG A 70 -2.17 -10.31 3.48
N ILE A 71 -2.13 -10.13 4.80
CA ILE A 71 -3.10 -9.35 5.57
C ILE A 71 -2.39 -8.10 6.08
N ASP A 72 -2.93 -6.94 5.76
CA ASP A 72 -2.36 -5.64 6.15
C ASP A 72 -0.86 -5.51 5.85
N GLY A 73 -0.43 -6.05 4.70
CA GLY A 73 0.95 -6.01 4.20
C GLY A 73 1.85 -7.13 4.71
N THR A 74 1.40 -7.96 5.67
CA THR A 74 2.20 -9.05 6.27
C THR A 74 1.71 -10.40 5.78
N LEU A 75 2.63 -11.28 5.33
CA LEU A 75 2.32 -12.67 5.00
C LEU A 75 2.08 -13.49 6.26
N ARG A 76 1.02 -14.31 6.24
CA ARG A 76 0.62 -15.21 7.33
C ARG A 76 0.23 -16.55 6.80
N GLU A 77 0.57 -17.59 7.51
CA GLU A 77 0.11 -18.94 7.22
C GLU A 77 -1.41 -19.03 7.44
N ALA A 78 -2.11 -19.56 6.45
CA ALA A 78 -3.56 -19.74 6.45
C ALA A 78 -3.96 -21.22 6.45
N GLY A 79 -3.07 -22.08 6.00
CA GLY A 79 -3.30 -23.52 5.95
C GLY A 79 -2.24 -24.24 5.14
N SER A 80 -2.41 -25.53 5.00
CA SER A 80 -1.58 -26.39 4.16
C SER A 80 -2.42 -27.50 3.54
N GLU A 81 -2.03 -27.94 2.34
CA GLU A 81 -2.62 -29.06 1.61
C GLU A 81 -1.55 -30.12 1.32
N ASP A 82 -1.98 -31.35 1.05
CA ASP A 82 -1.06 -32.39 0.59
C ASP A 82 -0.54 -32.04 -0.82
N MET A 83 0.69 -32.46 -1.13
CA MET A 83 1.31 -32.23 -2.44
C MET A 83 0.50 -32.79 -3.60
N ASP A 84 -0.25 -33.88 -3.39
CA ASP A 84 -1.11 -34.48 -4.41
C ASP A 84 -2.25 -33.56 -4.89
N PHE A 85 -2.62 -32.53 -4.09
CA PHE A 85 -3.62 -31.55 -4.47
C PHE A 85 -3.06 -30.40 -5.32
N LEU A 86 -1.74 -30.17 -5.33
CA LEU A 86 -1.12 -29.05 -6.04
C LEU A 86 -1.52 -28.99 -7.53
N PRO A 87 -1.37 -30.07 -8.33
CA PRO A 87 -1.73 -30.03 -9.75
C PRO A 87 -3.20 -29.65 -9.98
N THR A 88 -4.08 -30.12 -9.10
CA THR A 88 -5.52 -29.89 -9.21
C THR A 88 -5.88 -28.45 -8.86
N ILE A 89 -5.26 -27.88 -7.81
CA ILE A 89 -5.42 -26.48 -7.42
C ILE A 89 -4.90 -25.54 -8.52
N VAL A 90 -3.68 -25.79 -9.01
CA VAL A 90 -3.04 -24.97 -10.05
C VAL A 90 -3.84 -25.02 -11.35
N SER A 91 -4.24 -26.21 -11.81
CA SER A 91 -5.07 -26.37 -13.01
C SER A 91 -6.38 -25.62 -12.90
N ARG A 92 -7.05 -25.66 -11.75
CA ARG A 92 -8.29 -24.91 -11.52
C ARG A 92 -8.07 -23.40 -11.64
N ILE A 93 -6.99 -22.88 -11.05
CA ILE A 93 -6.67 -21.46 -11.11
C ILE A 93 -6.30 -21.03 -12.53
N LYS A 94 -5.55 -21.86 -13.27
CA LYS A 94 -5.22 -21.61 -14.69
C LYS A 94 -6.47 -21.55 -15.54
N VAL A 95 -7.43 -22.48 -15.36
CA VAL A 95 -8.73 -22.44 -16.06
C VAL A 95 -9.48 -21.15 -15.78
N LEU A 96 -9.59 -20.75 -14.53
CA LEU A 96 -10.27 -19.50 -14.14
C LEU A 96 -9.64 -18.27 -14.78
N SER A 97 -8.31 -18.28 -14.96
CA SER A 97 -7.51 -17.15 -15.44
C SER A 97 -7.23 -17.19 -16.94
N SER A 98 -7.78 -18.20 -17.67
CA SER A 98 -7.55 -18.43 -19.10
C SER A 98 -6.08 -18.67 -19.45
N LEU A 99 -5.34 -19.36 -18.54
CA LEU A 99 -3.95 -19.74 -18.74
C LEU A 99 -3.82 -21.15 -19.33
N ASP A 100 -2.67 -21.45 -19.93
CA ASP A 100 -2.37 -22.76 -20.50
C ASP A 100 -2.09 -23.78 -19.37
N ILE A 101 -2.96 -24.80 -19.24
CA ILE A 101 -2.84 -25.85 -18.23
C ILE A 101 -1.66 -26.79 -18.55
N SER A 102 -1.34 -26.98 -19.82
CA SER A 102 -0.30 -27.92 -20.28
C SER A 102 1.11 -27.39 -20.11
N GLU A 103 1.30 -26.07 -20.11
CA GLU A 103 2.60 -25.43 -19.94
C GLU A 103 2.89 -25.18 -18.45
N THR A 104 3.93 -25.81 -17.92
CA THR A 104 4.32 -25.74 -16.50
C THR A 104 5.75 -25.24 -16.27
N ARG A 105 6.48 -24.90 -17.35
CA ARG A 105 7.92 -24.60 -17.30
C ARG A 105 8.23 -23.12 -17.40
N ILE A 106 7.27 -22.30 -17.79
CA ILE A 106 7.43 -20.85 -17.93
C ILE A 106 6.41 -20.10 -17.07
N PRO A 107 6.73 -18.89 -16.61
CA PRO A 107 5.77 -18.06 -15.90
C PRO A 107 4.55 -17.72 -16.77
N GLN A 108 3.38 -17.65 -16.15
CA GLN A 108 2.13 -17.25 -16.79
C GLN A 108 1.39 -16.27 -15.90
N ASP A 109 0.89 -15.19 -16.50
CA ASP A 109 0.08 -14.19 -15.83
C ASP A 109 -1.32 -14.12 -16.43
N GLY A 110 -2.34 -14.04 -15.59
CA GLY A 110 -3.73 -14.01 -16.01
C GLY A 110 -4.62 -13.26 -15.02
N ARG A 111 -5.92 -13.22 -15.34
CA ARG A 111 -6.90 -12.56 -14.48
C ARG A 111 -8.28 -13.17 -14.65
N PHE A 112 -9.10 -13.06 -13.61
CA PHE A 112 -10.51 -13.41 -13.65
C PHE A 112 -11.32 -12.53 -12.69
N GLN A 113 -12.63 -12.44 -12.93
CA GLN A 113 -13.53 -11.68 -12.08
C GLN A 113 -14.49 -12.62 -11.36
N ILE A 114 -14.76 -12.32 -10.09
CA ILE A 114 -15.73 -13.05 -9.28
C ILE A 114 -16.63 -12.08 -8.50
N LYS A 115 -17.87 -12.49 -8.29
CA LYS A 115 -18.79 -11.82 -7.37
C LYS A 115 -18.91 -12.67 -6.12
N LYS A 116 -18.46 -12.14 -4.98
CA LYS A 116 -18.54 -12.82 -3.68
C LYS A 116 -18.85 -11.84 -2.56
N GLY A 117 -19.74 -12.24 -1.64
CA GLY A 117 -20.12 -11.40 -0.51
C GLY A 117 -20.70 -10.03 -0.89
N GLY A 118 -21.38 -9.93 -2.04
CA GLY A 118 -21.89 -8.66 -2.57
C GLY A 118 -20.85 -7.73 -3.17
N LYS A 119 -19.57 -8.16 -3.22
CA LYS A 119 -18.46 -7.43 -3.81
C LYS A 119 -18.07 -8.01 -5.17
N GLU A 120 -17.68 -7.13 -6.06
CA GLU A 120 -17.04 -7.49 -7.32
C GLU A 120 -15.54 -7.38 -7.18
N LEU A 121 -14.85 -8.50 -7.43
CA LEU A 121 -13.41 -8.62 -7.28
C LEU A 121 -12.78 -8.90 -8.63
N ASP A 122 -11.71 -8.20 -8.92
CA ASP A 122 -10.77 -8.56 -9.98
C ASP A 122 -9.58 -9.30 -9.34
N VAL A 123 -9.32 -10.53 -9.81
CA VAL A 123 -8.25 -11.37 -9.29
C VAL A 123 -7.16 -11.47 -10.35
N ARG A 124 -5.99 -10.93 -10.05
CA ARG A 124 -4.79 -11.12 -10.86
C ARG A 124 -4.03 -12.33 -10.37
N VAL A 125 -3.63 -13.17 -11.30
CA VAL A 125 -2.97 -14.44 -11.03
C VAL A 125 -1.59 -14.43 -11.67
N SER A 126 -0.58 -14.80 -10.90
CA SER A 126 0.74 -15.12 -11.41
C SER A 126 1.08 -16.55 -11.02
N VAL A 127 1.43 -17.37 -12.02
CA VAL A 127 1.88 -18.75 -11.85
C VAL A 127 3.35 -18.78 -12.22
N PHE A 128 4.17 -19.33 -11.32
CA PHE A 128 5.62 -19.36 -11.48
C PHE A 128 6.19 -20.74 -11.19
N PRO A 129 6.99 -21.35 -12.10
CA PRO A 129 7.61 -22.66 -11.88
C PRO A 129 8.66 -22.60 -10.77
N THR A 130 8.61 -23.57 -9.87
CA THR A 130 9.62 -23.76 -8.81
C THR A 130 10.15 -25.21 -8.80
N SER A 131 11.16 -25.49 -8.00
CA SER A 131 11.73 -26.83 -7.88
C SER A 131 10.77 -27.90 -7.34
N TYR A 132 9.70 -27.49 -6.65
CA TYR A 132 8.71 -28.41 -6.08
C TYR A 132 7.36 -28.39 -6.81
N GLY A 133 7.26 -27.67 -7.92
CA GLY A 133 6.03 -27.47 -8.70
C GLY A 133 5.71 -26.00 -8.93
N GLU A 134 4.54 -25.72 -9.46
CA GLU A 134 4.13 -24.35 -9.74
C GLU A 134 3.65 -23.63 -8.47
N CYS A 135 4.22 -22.47 -8.18
CA CYS A 135 3.76 -21.53 -7.18
C CYS A 135 2.70 -20.60 -7.78
N VAL A 136 1.66 -20.25 -7.04
CA VAL A 136 0.62 -19.33 -7.49
C VAL A 136 0.46 -18.18 -6.51
N VAL A 137 0.39 -16.96 -7.04
CA VAL A 137 0.00 -15.77 -6.30
C VAL A 137 -1.27 -15.19 -6.90
N MET A 138 -2.32 -15.07 -6.11
CA MET A 138 -3.57 -14.41 -6.48
C MET A 138 -3.68 -13.09 -5.74
N ARG A 139 -3.67 -11.96 -6.46
CA ARG A 139 -3.94 -10.63 -5.90
C ARG A 139 -5.42 -10.33 -6.00
N LEU A 140 -6.05 -10.05 -4.85
CA LEU A 140 -7.47 -9.77 -4.72
C LEU A 140 -7.72 -8.26 -4.75
N LEU A 141 -8.26 -7.76 -5.85
CA LEU A 141 -8.56 -6.34 -6.03
C LEU A 141 -10.05 -6.09 -5.77
N ASP A 142 -10.36 -5.45 -4.64
CA ASP A 142 -11.72 -5.05 -4.29
C ASP A 142 -12.05 -3.72 -4.98
N LEU A 143 -12.90 -3.79 -6.01
CA LEU A 143 -13.26 -2.63 -6.83
C LEU A 143 -13.96 -1.52 -6.01
N SER A 144 -14.58 -1.84 -4.89
CA SER A 144 -15.22 -0.86 -4.02
C SER A 144 -14.23 0.08 -3.33
N ARG A 145 -12.94 -0.28 -3.25
CA ARG A 145 -11.89 0.53 -2.63
C ARG A 145 -11.31 1.61 -3.55
N ALA A 146 -11.69 1.64 -4.81
CA ALA A 146 -11.23 2.65 -5.77
C ALA A 146 -11.80 4.05 -5.51
N LEU A 147 -12.92 4.16 -4.78
CA LEU A 147 -13.71 5.37 -4.62
C LEU A 147 -13.79 5.83 -3.15
N LEU A 148 -12.66 5.88 -2.45
CA LEU A 148 -12.61 6.34 -1.06
C LEU A 148 -12.71 7.87 -1.00
N SER A 149 -13.39 8.41 0.01
CA SER A 149 -13.32 9.85 0.35
C SER A 149 -11.99 10.18 1.03
N PHE A 150 -11.65 11.47 1.14
CA PHE A 150 -10.43 11.92 1.84
C PHE A 150 -10.38 11.42 3.28
N ASP A 151 -11.51 11.46 3.98
CA ASP A 151 -11.62 10.94 5.36
C ASP A 151 -11.37 9.43 5.43
N GLN A 152 -11.90 8.67 4.48
CA GLN A 152 -11.68 7.22 4.38
C GLN A 152 -10.23 6.87 4.05
N LEU A 153 -9.52 7.73 3.29
CA LEU A 153 -8.08 7.61 3.07
C LEU A 153 -7.30 7.86 4.35
N GLY A 154 -7.84 8.64 5.29
CA GLY A 154 -7.18 9.07 6.52
C GLY A 154 -6.62 10.49 6.46
N VAL A 155 -6.94 11.27 5.42
CA VAL A 155 -6.57 12.70 5.35
C VAL A 155 -7.52 13.51 6.22
N ARG A 156 -6.98 14.33 7.12
CA ARG A 156 -7.77 15.01 8.17
C ARG A 156 -7.35 16.47 8.36
N GLY A 157 -8.28 17.25 8.92
CA GLY A 157 -8.04 18.63 9.31
C GLY A 157 -7.49 19.49 8.18
N ASN A 158 -6.51 20.32 8.47
CA ASN A 158 -5.93 21.27 7.53
C ASN A 158 -5.33 20.61 6.27
N ASP A 159 -4.88 19.35 6.37
CA ASP A 159 -4.33 18.63 5.21
C ASP A 159 -5.44 18.27 4.21
N ALA A 160 -6.66 17.97 4.68
CA ALA A 160 -7.81 17.74 3.81
C ALA A 160 -8.21 19.04 3.05
N GLU A 161 -8.21 20.18 3.74
CA GLU A 161 -8.48 21.49 3.12
C GLU A 161 -7.41 21.85 2.08
N ARG A 162 -6.12 21.61 2.38
CA ARG A 162 -5.03 21.82 1.43
C ARG A 162 -5.19 20.96 0.19
N LEU A 163 -5.45 19.68 0.38
CA LEU A 163 -5.69 18.77 -0.72
C LEU A 163 -6.88 19.20 -1.57
N GLN A 164 -7.99 19.59 -0.94
CA GLN A 164 -9.16 20.07 -1.66
C GLN A 164 -8.83 21.31 -2.52
N ARG A 165 -8.06 22.27 -1.97
CA ARG A 165 -7.61 23.43 -2.75
C ARG A 165 -6.72 23.04 -3.94
N MET A 166 -5.77 22.12 -3.72
CA MET A 166 -4.84 21.68 -4.77
C MET A 166 -5.55 20.93 -5.90
N VAL A 167 -6.42 19.95 -5.57
CA VAL A 167 -7.14 19.18 -6.61
C VAL A 167 -8.20 20.01 -7.35
N SER A 168 -8.64 21.15 -6.77
CA SER A 168 -9.61 22.05 -7.40
C SER A 168 -8.96 23.09 -8.31
N LYS A 169 -7.62 23.14 -8.39
CA LYS A 169 -6.94 24.05 -9.32
C LYS A 169 -7.24 23.66 -10.78
N PRO A 170 -7.38 24.62 -11.68
CA PRO A 170 -7.68 24.32 -13.07
C PRO A 170 -6.51 23.64 -13.80
N ASN A 171 -5.29 23.92 -13.39
CA ASN A 171 -4.07 23.38 -13.98
C ASN A 171 -2.95 23.30 -12.96
N GLY A 172 -1.92 22.54 -13.28
CA GLY A 172 -0.73 22.34 -12.47
C GLY A 172 -0.40 20.88 -12.27
N LEU A 173 0.74 20.59 -11.67
CA LEU A 173 1.22 19.25 -11.38
C LEU A 173 1.02 18.90 -9.90
N LEU A 174 0.28 17.85 -9.60
CA LEU A 174 0.13 17.28 -8.26
C LEU A 174 0.81 15.91 -8.20
N LEU A 175 1.75 15.74 -7.27
CA LEU A 175 2.52 14.52 -7.10
C LEU A 175 2.06 13.73 -5.87
N ALA A 176 1.84 12.44 -6.03
CA ALA A 176 1.75 11.51 -4.90
C ALA A 176 3.05 10.69 -4.83
N THR A 177 3.67 10.61 -3.65
CA THR A 177 4.94 9.89 -3.49
C THR A 177 4.93 8.93 -2.31
N GLY A 178 5.80 7.93 -2.37
CA GLY A 178 5.96 6.89 -1.36
C GLY A 178 6.42 5.57 -1.97
N PRO A 179 6.79 4.57 -1.15
CA PRO A 179 7.18 3.24 -1.63
C PRO A 179 6.00 2.51 -2.27
N THR A 180 6.31 1.38 -2.89
CA THR A 180 5.28 0.44 -3.38
C THR A 180 4.38 0.01 -2.24
N GLY A 181 3.07 -0.04 -2.48
CA GLY A 181 2.08 -0.42 -1.47
C GLY A 181 1.72 0.68 -0.46
N SER A 182 2.18 1.92 -0.64
CA SER A 182 1.80 3.05 0.23
C SER A 182 0.40 3.61 -0.05
N GLY A 183 -0.29 3.15 -1.10
CA GLY A 183 -1.66 3.55 -1.44
C GLY A 183 -1.75 4.73 -2.40
N LYS A 184 -0.66 5.10 -3.10
CA LYS A 184 -0.63 6.24 -4.05
C LYS A 184 -1.75 6.19 -5.09
N THR A 185 -1.89 5.07 -5.80
CA THR A 185 -2.92 4.88 -6.82
C THR A 185 -4.33 5.06 -6.28
N THR A 186 -4.60 4.48 -5.09
CA THR A 186 -5.89 4.63 -4.41
C THR A 186 -6.18 6.10 -4.09
N SER A 187 -5.18 6.85 -3.63
CA SER A 187 -5.32 8.29 -3.36
C SER A 187 -5.55 9.09 -4.64
N LEU A 188 -4.79 8.83 -5.72
CA LEU A 188 -5.00 9.51 -6.99
C LEU A 188 -6.39 9.22 -7.57
N PHE A 189 -6.87 7.98 -7.49
CA PHE A 189 -8.23 7.64 -7.93
C PHE A 189 -9.31 8.33 -7.09
N SER A 190 -9.09 8.44 -5.79
CA SER A 190 -9.97 9.21 -4.90
C SER A 190 -10.01 10.69 -5.27
N PHE A 191 -8.86 11.28 -5.61
CA PHE A 191 -8.79 12.67 -6.09
C PHE A 191 -9.52 12.81 -7.42
N LEU A 192 -9.26 11.93 -8.38
CA LEU A 192 -9.97 11.92 -9.67
C LEU A 192 -11.48 11.82 -9.47
N ASN A 193 -11.94 10.90 -8.63
CA ASN A 193 -13.37 10.74 -8.35
C ASN A 193 -14.01 12.01 -7.76
N THR A 194 -13.26 12.77 -6.96
CA THR A 194 -13.73 14.02 -6.35
C THR A 194 -13.88 15.16 -7.37
N ILE A 195 -13.04 15.18 -8.43
CA ILE A 195 -12.97 16.30 -9.38
C ILE A 195 -13.55 15.97 -10.76
N THR A 196 -13.89 14.69 -11.02
CA THR A 196 -14.52 14.26 -12.28
C THR A 196 -15.96 14.70 -12.30
N THR A 197 -16.34 15.45 -13.32
CA THR A 197 -17.72 15.85 -13.63
C THR A 197 -18.03 15.53 -15.09
N PRO A 198 -19.30 15.45 -15.51
CA PRO A 198 -19.67 15.19 -16.90
C PRO A 198 -19.09 16.20 -17.90
N GLU A 199 -18.78 17.41 -17.45
CA GLU A 199 -18.25 18.52 -18.26
C GLU A 199 -16.73 18.42 -18.47
N LYS A 200 -16.03 17.54 -17.71
CA LYS A 200 -14.58 17.42 -17.75
C LYS A 200 -14.12 16.17 -18.51
N CYS A 201 -13.19 16.34 -19.40
CA CYS A 201 -12.51 15.24 -20.05
C CYS A 201 -11.34 14.75 -19.18
N VAL A 202 -11.52 13.59 -18.54
CA VAL A 202 -10.52 12.96 -17.68
C VAL A 202 -9.90 11.77 -18.40
N VAL A 203 -8.57 11.74 -18.49
CA VAL A 203 -7.82 10.68 -19.15
C VAL A 203 -6.72 10.14 -18.25
N THR A 204 -6.44 8.85 -18.35
CA THR A 204 -5.33 8.25 -17.59
C THR A 204 -4.42 7.44 -18.49
N LEU A 205 -3.16 7.30 -18.07
CA LEU A 205 -2.16 6.43 -18.66
C LEU A 205 -1.51 5.62 -17.53
N GLU A 206 -1.66 4.30 -17.54
CA GLU A 206 -1.39 3.43 -16.38
C GLU A 206 -0.58 2.19 -16.77
N ASP A 207 0.15 1.60 -15.80
CA ASP A 207 0.96 0.39 -15.99
C ASP A 207 0.87 -0.53 -14.76
N PRO A 208 -0.08 -1.48 -14.74
CA PRO A 208 -1.30 -1.56 -15.57
C PRO A 208 -2.48 -0.78 -14.96
N ILE A 209 -3.64 -0.77 -15.66
CA ILE A 209 -4.90 -0.27 -15.07
C ILE A 209 -5.29 -1.16 -13.89
N GLU A 210 -5.35 -0.56 -12.68
CA GLU A 210 -5.71 -1.29 -11.45
C GLU A 210 -7.22 -1.50 -11.31
N TYR A 211 -8.00 -0.44 -11.56
CA TYR A 211 -9.46 -0.45 -11.47
C TYR A 211 -10.05 0.31 -12.65
N ARG A 212 -11.18 -0.15 -13.16
CA ARG A 212 -11.95 0.61 -14.15
C ARG A 212 -12.81 1.64 -13.44
N LEU A 213 -12.59 2.91 -13.78
CA LEU A 213 -13.34 4.04 -13.23
C LEU A 213 -14.41 4.51 -14.22
N PRO A 214 -15.65 4.75 -13.76
CA PRO A 214 -16.68 5.29 -14.62
C PRO A 214 -16.31 6.73 -15.03
N ASN A 215 -16.72 7.13 -16.24
CA ASN A 215 -16.50 8.48 -16.81
C ASN A 215 -15.04 8.91 -16.97
N ILE A 216 -14.09 7.98 -16.91
CA ILE A 216 -12.66 8.21 -17.11
C ILE A 216 -12.18 7.35 -18.28
N ARG A 217 -11.46 7.95 -19.20
CA ARG A 217 -10.83 7.24 -20.31
C ARG A 217 -9.46 6.74 -19.87
N GLN A 218 -9.36 5.45 -19.61
CA GLN A 218 -8.14 4.83 -19.11
C GLN A 218 -7.41 4.10 -20.22
N THR A 219 -6.12 4.39 -20.38
CA THR A 219 -5.23 3.73 -21.34
C THR A 219 -4.13 3.00 -20.58
N GLN A 220 -3.92 1.74 -20.90
CA GLN A 220 -2.81 0.96 -20.37
C GLN A 220 -1.61 1.08 -21.31
N VAL A 221 -0.42 1.31 -20.76
CA VAL A 221 0.83 1.22 -21.52
C VAL A 221 1.06 -0.22 -22.00
N ASP A 222 1.67 -0.34 -23.15
CA ASP A 222 2.01 -1.62 -23.78
C ASP A 222 3.36 -1.47 -24.47
N TYR A 223 4.40 -1.95 -23.82
CA TYR A 223 5.77 -1.83 -24.30
C TYR A 223 6.03 -2.69 -25.53
N ASP A 224 5.29 -3.79 -25.72
CA ASP A 224 5.47 -4.70 -26.85
C ASP A 224 5.11 -4.03 -28.18
N ILE A 225 4.11 -3.15 -28.19
CA ILE A 225 3.74 -2.32 -29.33
C ILE A 225 4.37 -0.92 -29.29
N GLY A 226 5.25 -0.66 -28.32
CA GLY A 226 5.95 0.61 -28.16
C GLY A 226 5.09 1.75 -27.62
N LEU A 227 3.95 1.47 -26.96
CA LEU A 227 3.14 2.45 -26.24
C LEU A 227 3.65 2.59 -24.81
N ASN A 228 4.63 3.47 -24.59
CA ASN A 228 5.15 3.85 -23.28
C ASN A 228 4.47 5.12 -22.74
N PHE A 229 4.82 5.55 -21.52
CA PHE A 229 4.26 6.75 -20.89
C PHE A 229 4.48 8.02 -21.73
N ALA A 230 5.69 8.28 -22.22
CA ALA A 230 5.99 9.48 -23.00
C ALA A 230 5.19 9.54 -24.31
N LYS A 231 5.13 8.42 -25.07
CA LYS A 231 4.37 8.34 -26.33
C LYS A 231 2.87 8.45 -26.07
N GLY A 232 2.37 7.80 -25.02
CA GLY A 232 0.97 7.88 -24.60
C GLY A 232 0.57 9.30 -24.26
N LEU A 233 1.36 10.01 -23.42
CA LEU A 233 1.12 11.40 -23.05
C LEU A 233 1.03 12.33 -24.26
N ARG A 234 1.97 12.25 -25.21
CA ARG A 234 1.90 13.03 -26.45
C ARG A 234 0.64 12.72 -27.27
N GLY A 235 0.13 11.49 -27.18
CA GLY A 235 -1.15 11.12 -27.80
C GLY A 235 -2.34 11.75 -27.12
N LEU A 236 -2.33 11.78 -25.77
CA LEU A 236 -3.42 12.31 -24.95
C LEU A 236 -3.68 13.81 -25.18
N PHE A 237 -2.66 14.61 -25.47
CA PHE A 237 -2.85 16.05 -25.77
C PHE A 237 -3.80 16.32 -26.94
N ARG A 238 -3.93 15.38 -27.88
CA ARG A 238 -4.86 15.49 -29.00
C ARG A 238 -6.28 15.02 -28.67
N GLN A 239 -6.51 14.58 -27.42
CA GLN A 239 -7.83 14.14 -26.93
C GLN A 239 -8.57 15.27 -26.16
N ASN A 240 -8.03 16.49 -26.18
CA ASN A 240 -8.56 17.64 -25.47
C ASN A 240 -8.91 17.35 -23.98
N PRO A 241 -7.95 16.87 -23.19
CA PRO A 241 -8.19 16.55 -21.79
C PRO A 241 -8.19 17.81 -20.91
N ASP A 242 -8.98 17.81 -19.85
CA ASP A 242 -8.90 18.81 -18.77
C ASP A 242 -7.99 18.29 -17.64
N ILE A 243 -8.08 16.98 -17.38
CA ILE A 243 -7.35 16.29 -16.31
C ILE A 243 -6.62 15.07 -16.88
N ILE A 244 -5.35 14.98 -16.59
CA ILE A 244 -4.49 13.88 -17.01
C ILE A 244 -3.93 13.18 -15.77
N MET A 245 -4.10 11.86 -15.66
CA MET A 245 -3.36 11.08 -14.66
C MET A 245 -2.31 10.21 -15.37
N VAL A 246 -1.07 10.32 -14.92
CA VAL A 246 0.06 9.47 -15.33
C VAL A 246 0.38 8.55 -14.16
N GLY A 247 0.32 7.24 -14.36
CA GLY A 247 0.51 6.27 -13.30
C GLY A 247 1.78 6.52 -12.50
N GLU A 248 2.89 6.73 -13.18
CA GLU A 248 4.16 7.12 -12.55
C GLU A 248 5.12 7.79 -13.53
N ILE A 249 6.04 8.59 -12.99
CA ILE A 249 7.18 9.16 -13.71
C ILE A 249 8.43 8.35 -13.36
N ARG A 250 8.99 7.67 -14.39
CA ARG A 250 10.21 6.86 -14.26
C ARG A 250 11.44 7.52 -14.87
N ASP A 251 11.25 8.38 -15.87
CA ASP A 251 12.29 8.95 -16.70
C ASP A 251 12.09 10.46 -16.94
N GLN A 252 13.16 11.12 -17.39
CA GLN A 252 13.19 12.56 -17.65
C GLN A 252 12.18 12.97 -18.73
N GLU A 253 12.03 12.17 -19.79
CA GLU A 253 11.15 12.50 -20.91
C GLU A 253 9.68 12.57 -20.45
N THR A 254 9.23 11.56 -19.68
CA THR A 254 7.88 11.54 -19.12
C THR A 254 7.66 12.71 -18.14
N ALA A 255 8.68 13.02 -17.29
CA ALA A 255 8.61 14.16 -16.37
C ALA A 255 8.46 15.48 -17.11
N GLN A 256 9.26 15.70 -18.15
CA GLN A 256 9.24 16.92 -18.97
C GLN A 256 7.86 17.12 -19.60
N ILE A 257 7.31 16.07 -20.24
CA ILE A 257 6.02 16.15 -20.92
C ILE A 257 4.88 16.40 -19.91
N ALA A 258 4.91 15.76 -18.73
CA ALA A 258 3.91 15.97 -17.67
C ALA A 258 3.92 17.41 -17.14
N ILE A 259 5.10 18.01 -16.98
CA ILE A 259 5.28 19.39 -16.55
C ILE A 259 4.79 20.35 -17.64
N GLU A 260 5.15 20.14 -18.91
CA GLU A 260 4.67 20.93 -20.03
C GLU A 260 3.14 20.92 -20.12
N ALA A 261 2.52 19.74 -19.91
CA ALA A 261 1.06 19.63 -19.84
C ALA A 261 0.47 20.52 -18.73
N ALA A 262 1.07 20.48 -17.55
CA ALA A 262 0.63 21.29 -16.40
C ALA A 262 0.75 22.80 -16.67
N LEU A 263 1.81 23.22 -17.37
CA LEU A 263 2.02 24.62 -17.75
C LEU A 263 1.08 25.09 -18.87
N THR A 264 0.63 24.15 -19.73
CA THR A 264 -0.25 24.46 -20.87
C THR A 264 -1.75 24.35 -20.56
N GLY A 265 -2.12 24.31 -19.27
CA GLY A 265 -3.51 24.44 -18.83
C GLY A 265 -4.18 23.15 -18.36
N HIS A 266 -3.45 22.05 -18.23
CA HIS A 266 -4.01 20.79 -17.76
C HIS A 266 -3.72 20.56 -16.26
N LEU A 267 -4.66 19.96 -15.54
CA LEU A 267 -4.38 19.41 -14.21
C LEU A 267 -3.75 18.02 -14.37
N VAL A 268 -2.51 17.88 -13.97
CA VAL A 268 -1.75 16.62 -14.07
C VAL A 268 -1.57 16.00 -12.71
N LEU A 269 -2.01 14.75 -12.55
CA LEU A 269 -1.83 13.93 -11.35
C LEU A 269 -0.84 12.80 -11.67
N THR A 270 0.18 12.58 -10.85
CA THR A 270 1.13 11.49 -11.10
C THR A 270 1.81 11.00 -9.83
N THR A 271 2.64 9.94 -9.94
CA THR A 271 3.39 9.42 -8.82
C THR A 271 4.90 9.43 -9.04
N LEU A 272 5.62 9.51 -7.91
CA LEU A 272 7.05 9.30 -7.80
C LEU A 272 7.36 8.30 -6.67
N HIS A 273 8.60 7.84 -6.61
CA HIS A 273 9.11 6.99 -5.54
C HIS A 273 10.15 7.74 -4.71
N THR A 274 9.69 8.59 -3.80
CA THR A 274 10.54 9.26 -2.79
C THR A 274 10.00 9.00 -1.39
N ASN A 275 10.82 9.23 -0.37
CA ASN A 275 10.47 8.93 1.01
C ASN A 275 9.58 9.97 1.67
N ASP A 276 9.68 11.23 1.24
CA ASP A 276 8.96 12.39 1.75
C ASP A 276 8.58 13.34 0.60
N ALA A 277 7.82 14.38 0.91
CA ALA A 277 7.30 15.31 -0.09
C ALA A 277 8.39 16.24 -0.67
N ILE A 278 9.33 16.66 0.17
CA ILE A 278 10.43 17.53 -0.27
C ILE A 278 11.39 16.78 -1.18
N GLY A 279 11.65 15.52 -0.89
CA GLY A 279 12.46 14.64 -1.74
C GLY A 279 11.93 14.47 -3.16
N ALA A 280 10.62 14.67 -3.38
CA ALA A 280 10.06 14.64 -4.74
C ALA A 280 10.53 15.85 -5.57
N VAL A 281 10.66 17.03 -4.98
CA VAL A 281 11.21 18.21 -5.64
C VAL A 281 12.67 17.95 -6.03
N ALA A 282 13.47 17.46 -5.09
CA ALA A 282 14.88 17.09 -5.35
C ALA A 282 14.97 16.01 -6.45
N ARG A 283 14.05 15.02 -6.45
CA ARG A 283 14.03 13.96 -7.45
C ARG A 283 13.80 14.49 -8.85
N LEU A 284 12.85 15.42 -9.04
CA LEU A 284 12.61 16.06 -10.34
C LEU A 284 13.85 16.83 -10.82
N MET A 285 14.52 17.59 -9.95
CA MET A 285 15.77 18.28 -10.27
C MET A 285 16.87 17.29 -10.71
N ASN A 286 17.02 16.18 -9.97
CA ASN A 286 18.02 15.14 -10.26
C ASN A 286 17.71 14.37 -11.56
N MET A 287 16.45 14.37 -12.00
CA MET A 287 16.05 13.83 -13.32
C MET A 287 16.38 14.80 -14.47
N GLY A 288 16.95 15.97 -14.17
CA GLY A 288 17.36 16.96 -15.17
C GLY A 288 16.25 17.94 -15.55
N ILE A 289 15.18 18.06 -14.75
CA ILE A 289 14.14 19.06 -14.99
C ILE A 289 14.60 20.42 -14.45
N GLU A 290 14.47 21.45 -15.27
CA GLU A 290 14.85 22.80 -14.89
C GLU A 290 13.99 23.35 -13.74
N PRO A 291 14.58 23.93 -12.69
CA PRO A 291 13.86 24.39 -11.50
C PRO A 291 12.76 25.37 -11.76
N PHE A 292 12.90 26.25 -12.76
CA PHE A 292 11.86 27.21 -13.12
C PHE A 292 10.59 26.51 -13.66
N LEU A 293 10.73 25.37 -14.36
CA LEU A 293 9.62 24.57 -14.82
C LEU A 293 8.94 23.86 -13.65
N ILE A 294 9.74 23.29 -12.72
CA ILE A 294 9.21 22.65 -11.52
C ILE A 294 8.43 23.65 -10.67
N GLY A 295 9.05 24.80 -10.34
CA GLY A 295 8.41 25.82 -9.50
C GLY A 295 7.11 26.35 -10.10
N SER A 296 7.08 26.57 -11.41
CA SER A 296 5.90 27.11 -12.09
C SER A 296 4.78 26.09 -12.29
N ALA A 297 5.11 24.79 -12.43
CA ALA A 297 4.11 23.75 -12.69
C ALA A 297 3.60 23.08 -11.40
N LEU A 298 4.48 22.88 -10.40
CA LEU A 298 4.18 22.07 -9.23
C LEU A 298 3.23 22.81 -8.28
N ILE A 299 2.05 22.25 -8.04
CA ILE A 299 1.06 22.81 -7.11
C ILE A 299 1.13 22.16 -5.74
N GLY A 300 1.65 20.94 -5.65
CA GLY A 300 1.86 20.27 -4.40
C GLY A 300 2.40 18.86 -4.52
N VAL A 301 2.85 18.33 -3.39
CA VAL A 301 3.33 16.96 -3.26
C VAL A 301 2.71 16.33 -2.02
N ILE A 302 2.28 15.08 -2.16
CA ILE A 302 1.68 14.29 -1.09
C ILE A 302 2.53 13.05 -0.88
N ALA A 303 3.33 13.04 0.19
CA ALA A 303 3.99 11.79 0.59
C ALA A 303 3.05 10.97 1.48
N GLN A 304 3.04 9.66 1.28
CA GLN A 304 2.08 8.75 1.88
C GLN A 304 2.69 7.44 2.37
N ARG A 305 2.20 6.97 3.52
CA ARG A 305 2.42 5.62 4.04
C ARG A 305 1.09 5.05 4.53
N LEU A 306 0.97 3.73 4.54
CA LEU A 306 -0.17 3.05 5.17
C LEU A 306 0.26 2.49 6.52
N VAL A 307 -0.46 2.87 7.57
CA VAL A 307 -0.33 2.35 8.92
C VAL A 307 -1.45 1.37 9.22
N ARG A 308 -1.18 0.32 9.98
CA ARG A 308 -2.19 -0.63 10.43
C ARG A 308 -3.04 0.01 11.54
N LYS A 309 -4.34 -0.19 11.48
CA LYS A 309 -5.27 0.29 12.49
C LYS A 309 -5.31 -0.69 13.66
N VAL A 310 -5.36 -0.16 14.88
CA VAL A 310 -5.66 -0.97 16.07
C VAL A 310 -7.00 -1.68 15.85
N CYS A 311 -7.06 -2.96 16.18
CA CYS A 311 -8.29 -3.73 16.08
C CYS A 311 -9.39 -3.11 16.94
N ASP A 312 -10.55 -2.85 16.36
CA ASP A 312 -11.71 -2.27 17.03
C ASP A 312 -12.33 -3.19 18.08
N VAL A 313 -12.19 -4.52 17.87
CA VAL A 313 -12.75 -5.56 18.76
C VAL A 313 -11.90 -5.76 20.02
N CYS A 314 -10.56 -5.79 19.88
CA CYS A 314 -9.66 -6.08 21.01
C CYS A 314 -8.73 -4.92 21.40
N GLY A 315 -8.97 -3.73 20.86
CA GLY A 315 -8.18 -2.55 21.18
C GLY A 315 -8.48 -2.04 22.58
N LYS A 316 -7.47 -2.00 23.44
CA LYS A 316 -7.54 -1.46 24.81
C LYS A 316 -6.57 -0.31 25.03
N GLU A 317 -6.80 0.41 26.11
CA GLU A 317 -5.88 1.43 26.58
C GLU A 317 -4.52 0.84 26.91
N PHE A 318 -3.48 1.55 26.54
CA PHE A 318 -2.09 1.14 26.70
C PHE A 318 -1.22 2.31 27.15
N HIS A 319 -0.44 2.08 28.19
CA HIS A 319 0.56 3.02 28.67
C HIS A 319 1.94 2.57 28.14
N PRO A 320 2.52 3.29 27.19
CA PRO A 320 3.80 2.90 26.60
C PRO A 320 4.95 3.08 27.63
N PRO A 321 6.02 2.27 27.50
CA PRO A 321 7.23 2.46 28.29
C PRO A 321 7.83 3.85 28.04
N GLN A 322 8.40 4.46 29.09
CA GLN A 322 9.02 5.79 29.01
C GLN A 322 10.12 5.87 27.94
N THR A 323 10.90 4.81 27.77
CA THR A 323 11.93 4.71 26.74
C THR A 323 11.38 4.89 25.32
N LEU A 324 10.20 4.31 25.03
CA LEU A 324 9.54 4.47 23.73
C LEU A 324 9.06 5.91 23.52
N LEU A 325 8.58 6.56 24.58
CA LEU A 325 8.15 7.97 24.54
C LEU A 325 9.35 8.90 24.31
N GLU A 326 10.49 8.62 24.94
CA GLU A 326 11.73 9.37 24.77
C GLU A 326 12.26 9.25 23.33
N ASP A 327 12.28 8.03 22.76
CA ASP A 327 12.69 7.78 21.37
C ASP A 327 11.79 8.52 20.36
N LEU A 328 10.56 8.81 20.73
CA LEU A 328 9.60 9.54 19.92
C LEU A 328 9.59 11.06 20.18
N GLY A 329 10.41 11.55 21.11
CA GLY A 329 10.42 12.97 21.51
C GLY A 329 9.17 13.39 22.27
N LEU A 330 8.56 12.47 23.03
CA LEU A 330 7.35 12.67 23.84
C LEU A 330 7.62 12.46 25.35
N PRO A 331 8.68 13.04 25.93
CA PRO A 331 9.03 12.77 27.31
C PRO A 331 7.97 13.32 28.28
N GLY A 332 7.80 12.64 29.41
CA GLY A 332 7.00 13.14 30.55
C GLY A 332 5.48 13.18 30.33
N THR A 333 4.96 12.49 29.32
CA THR A 333 3.51 12.48 29.06
C THR A 333 2.86 11.26 29.70
N ASN A 334 1.79 11.48 30.47
CA ASN A 334 0.86 10.44 30.92
C ASN A 334 -0.19 10.14 29.83
N MET A 335 0.23 10.13 28.56
CA MET A 335 -0.70 9.90 27.45
C MET A 335 -1.12 8.44 27.38
N VAL A 336 -2.41 8.22 27.23
CA VAL A 336 -3.00 6.92 26.98
C VAL A 336 -3.07 6.71 25.49
N PHE A 337 -2.57 5.57 25.02
CA PHE A 337 -2.65 5.11 23.65
C PHE A 337 -3.55 3.88 23.56
N ARG A 338 -3.74 3.32 22.37
CA ARG A 338 -4.47 2.06 22.20
C ARG A 338 -3.56 0.99 21.60
N ARG A 339 -3.78 -0.26 22.05
CA ARG A 339 -3.11 -1.45 21.53
C ARG A 339 -4.08 -2.61 21.45
N GLY A 340 -4.00 -3.43 20.38
CA GLY A 340 -4.82 -4.63 20.25
C GLY A 340 -4.26 -5.79 21.07
N GLU A 341 -5.12 -6.46 21.84
CA GLU A 341 -4.75 -7.63 22.67
C GLU A 341 -4.71 -8.95 21.92
N LYS A 342 -4.98 -8.92 20.60
CA LYS A 342 -5.06 -10.08 19.72
C LYS A 342 -6.36 -10.90 19.93
N CYS A 343 -7.16 -11.05 18.87
CA CYS A 343 -8.39 -11.84 18.87
C CYS A 343 -8.62 -12.45 17.48
N ASP A 344 -9.61 -13.31 17.35
CA ASP A 344 -9.95 -13.97 16.07
C ASP A 344 -10.31 -12.95 14.97
N ALA A 345 -11.01 -11.86 15.31
CA ALA A 345 -11.39 -10.83 14.35
C ALA A 345 -10.20 -10.14 13.67
N CYS A 346 -9.04 -10.08 14.34
CA CYS A 346 -7.80 -9.54 13.79
C CYS A 346 -6.77 -10.63 13.46
N ALA A 347 -7.16 -11.90 13.39
CA ALA A 347 -6.26 -13.02 13.21
C ALA A 347 -5.05 -12.96 14.16
N PHE A 348 -5.29 -12.66 15.43
CA PHE A 348 -4.32 -12.55 16.53
C PHE A 348 -3.19 -11.53 16.32
N THR A 349 -3.40 -10.53 15.46
CA THR A 349 -2.39 -9.49 15.20
C THR A 349 -2.46 -8.30 16.15
N GLY A 350 -3.64 -8.02 16.69
CA GLY A 350 -3.96 -6.75 17.34
C GLY A 350 -4.29 -5.62 16.35
N TYR A 351 -4.23 -5.87 15.02
CA TYR A 351 -4.50 -4.88 13.98
C TYR A 351 -5.59 -5.35 13.03
N ARG A 352 -6.40 -4.43 12.53
CA ARG A 352 -7.43 -4.71 11.53
C ARG A 352 -7.62 -3.54 10.58
N GLY A 353 -7.23 -3.76 9.31
CA GLY A 353 -7.28 -2.75 8.27
C GLY A 353 -6.15 -1.72 8.38
N ARG A 354 -6.14 -0.80 7.43
CA ARG A 354 -5.10 0.23 7.29
C ARG A 354 -5.72 1.61 7.11
N THR A 355 -4.96 2.65 7.39
CA THR A 355 -5.27 4.05 7.08
C THR A 355 -4.02 4.75 6.60
N GLY A 356 -4.16 5.85 5.86
CA GLY A 356 -3.03 6.66 5.42
C GLY A 356 -2.50 7.58 6.50
N ILE A 357 -1.18 7.79 6.50
CA ILE A 357 -0.53 8.97 7.05
C ILE A 357 0.05 9.76 5.90
N PHE A 358 -0.02 11.08 6.00
CA PHE A 358 0.28 11.98 4.90
C PHE A 358 1.25 13.08 5.33
N GLU A 359 2.12 13.48 4.42
CA GLU A 359 2.89 14.71 4.48
C GLU A 359 2.50 15.51 3.25
N VAL A 360 1.81 16.63 3.47
CA VAL A 360 1.19 17.43 2.41
C VAL A 360 1.94 18.75 2.24
N LEU A 361 2.74 18.82 1.18
CA LEU A 361 3.42 20.05 0.73
C LEU A 361 2.51 20.78 -0.26
N GLU A 362 1.98 21.93 0.13
CA GLU A 362 1.37 22.88 -0.78
C GLU A 362 2.44 23.86 -1.28
N VAL A 363 2.64 23.97 -2.59
CA VAL A 363 3.63 24.89 -3.17
C VAL A 363 3.04 26.29 -3.15
N THR A 364 3.48 27.08 -2.17
CA THR A 364 3.16 28.50 -2.05
C THR A 364 4.06 29.34 -2.96
N LYS A 365 3.74 30.62 -3.15
CA LYS A 365 4.60 31.52 -3.94
C LYS A 365 6.02 31.67 -3.40
N GLU A 366 6.19 31.58 -2.07
CA GLU A 366 7.49 31.57 -1.42
C GLU A 366 8.27 30.29 -1.80
N ILE A 367 7.65 29.13 -1.67
CA ILE A 367 8.26 27.83 -2.02
C ILE A 367 8.58 27.76 -3.51
N GLU A 368 7.68 28.22 -4.37
CA GLU A 368 7.91 28.35 -5.82
C GLU A 368 9.19 29.16 -6.10
N THR A 369 9.32 30.35 -5.48
CA THR A 369 10.50 31.22 -5.65
C THR A 369 11.79 30.53 -5.18
N MET A 370 11.74 29.80 -4.05
CA MET A 370 12.89 29.06 -3.53
C MET A 370 13.31 27.91 -4.44
N ILE A 371 12.32 27.18 -5.03
CA ILE A 371 12.59 26.12 -6.01
C ILE A 371 13.29 26.71 -7.25
N ILE A 372 12.77 27.81 -7.79
CA ILE A 372 13.32 28.50 -8.96
C ILE A 372 14.75 29.00 -8.68
N ALA A 373 14.99 29.54 -7.49
CA ALA A 373 16.31 30.03 -7.05
C ALA A 373 17.29 28.92 -6.71
N ARG A 374 16.88 27.63 -6.77
CA ARG A 374 17.68 26.48 -6.37
C ARG A 374 18.16 26.56 -4.91
N GLU A 375 17.30 27.08 -4.03
CA GLU A 375 17.60 27.11 -2.60
C GLU A 375 17.84 25.69 -2.05
N PRO A 376 18.70 25.55 -1.01
CA PRO A 376 18.89 24.28 -0.32
C PRO A 376 17.57 23.66 0.12
N ILE A 377 17.45 22.34 -0.02
CA ILE A 377 16.22 21.58 0.29
C ILE A 377 15.77 21.79 1.73
N GLU A 378 16.69 21.98 2.66
CA GLU A 378 16.43 22.24 4.08
C GLU A 378 15.73 23.60 4.29
N HIS A 379 16.02 24.59 3.46
CA HIS A 379 15.36 25.89 3.50
C HIS A 379 13.92 25.76 3.01
N ILE A 380 13.69 25.02 1.90
CA ILE A 380 12.37 24.73 1.36
C ILE A 380 11.53 23.97 2.40
N GLU A 381 12.11 22.94 3.06
CA GLU A 381 11.45 22.21 4.14
C GLU A 381 11.07 23.13 5.30
N THR A 382 11.96 24.02 5.71
CA THR A 382 11.70 24.97 6.80
C THR A 382 10.54 25.90 6.47
N SER A 383 10.49 26.44 5.23
CA SER A 383 9.36 27.28 4.77
C SER A 383 8.06 26.48 4.70
N ALA A 384 8.10 25.25 4.19
CA ALA A 384 6.93 24.36 4.15
C ALA A 384 6.38 24.08 5.55
N ARG A 385 7.25 23.82 6.53
CA ARG A 385 6.86 23.60 7.92
C ARG A 385 6.25 24.86 8.56
N ARG A 386 6.80 26.04 8.30
CA ARG A 386 6.20 27.33 8.73
C ARG A 386 4.81 27.55 8.14
N SER A 387 4.59 27.09 6.91
CA SER A 387 3.27 27.07 6.26
C SER A 387 2.34 25.98 6.79
N GLY A 388 2.80 25.20 7.80
CA GLY A 388 2.04 24.18 8.52
C GLY A 388 2.08 22.79 7.90
N MET A 389 3.06 22.45 7.04
CA MET A 389 3.33 21.10 6.63
C MET A 389 3.74 20.26 7.85
N LYS A 390 3.08 19.13 8.05
CA LYS A 390 3.45 18.13 9.07
C LYS A 390 4.16 16.96 8.40
N SER A 391 5.21 16.46 9.03
CA SER A 391 5.87 15.24 8.57
C SER A 391 4.97 14.01 8.72
N LEU A 392 5.30 12.94 7.98
CA LEU A 392 4.65 11.64 8.15
C LEU A 392 4.65 11.16 9.61
N ARG A 393 5.76 11.42 10.35
CA ARG A 393 5.89 11.06 11.76
C ARG A 393 4.93 11.86 12.64
N GLU A 394 4.84 13.16 12.47
CA GLU A 394 3.92 14.02 13.23
C GLU A 394 2.46 13.67 12.99
N ASN A 395 2.10 13.42 11.72
CA ASN A 395 0.76 12.94 11.36
C ASN A 395 0.47 11.58 11.98
N GLY A 396 1.42 10.65 11.88
CA GLY A 396 1.29 9.33 12.49
C GLY A 396 1.13 9.38 14.01
N LEU A 397 1.89 10.24 14.70
CA LEU A 397 1.77 10.44 16.14
C LEU A 397 0.38 11.02 16.52
N SER A 398 -0.17 11.91 15.70
CA SER A 398 -1.54 12.38 15.92
C SER A 398 -2.56 11.23 15.84
N LEU A 399 -2.45 10.36 14.83
CA LEU A 399 -3.31 9.17 14.72
C LEU A 399 -3.14 8.18 15.87
N ALA A 400 -1.92 8.03 16.39
CA ALA A 400 -1.66 7.16 17.54
C ALA A 400 -2.30 7.73 18.81
N ARG A 401 -2.25 9.05 19.02
CA ARG A 401 -2.93 9.74 20.16
C ARG A 401 -4.45 9.60 20.08
N GLU A 402 -5.01 9.61 18.87
CA GLU A 402 -6.44 9.38 18.63
C GLU A 402 -6.84 7.88 18.75
N GLY A 403 -5.88 6.99 18.99
CA GLY A 403 -6.11 5.55 19.16
C GLY A 403 -6.33 4.77 17.86
N PHE A 404 -6.08 5.36 16.70
CA PHE A 404 -6.24 4.65 15.40
C PHE A 404 -5.13 3.67 15.10
N THR A 405 -3.91 3.94 15.55
CA THR A 405 -2.73 3.10 15.35
C THR A 405 -1.87 3.06 16.60
N THR A 406 -0.76 2.31 16.58
CA THR A 406 0.16 2.22 17.71
C THR A 406 1.44 3.02 17.47
N LEU A 407 2.16 3.36 18.54
CA LEU A 407 3.45 4.04 18.45
C LEU A 407 4.50 3.19 17.72
N GLU A 408 4.49 1.88 17.96
CA GLU A 408 5.41 0.93 17.32
C GLU A 408 5.23 0.92 15.80
N GLU A 409 4.00 1.05 15.32
CA GLU A 409 3.70 1.11 13.88
C GLU A 409 4.25 2.41 13.27
N ILE A 410 4.15 3.53 13.98
CA ILE A 410 4.70 4.81 13.53
C ILE A 410 6.24 4.75 13.49
N VAL A 411 6.89 4.24 14.54
CA VAL A 411 8.34 4.04 14.55
C VAL A 411 8.79 3.20 13.37
N ARG A 412 8.11 2.07 13.14
CA ARG A 412 8.45 1.13 12.05
C ARG A 412 8.44 1.79 10.67
N LEU A 413 7.50 2.71 10.42
CA LEU A 413 7.27 3.30 9.10
C LEU A 413 7.95 4.66 8.88
N THR A 414 8.33 5.36 9.97
CA THR A 414 8.90 6.70 9.91
C THR A 414 10.33 6.78 10.46
N LYS A 415 10.97 5.63 10.69
CA LYS A 415 12.39 5.57 11.05
C LYS A 415 13.18 6.15 9.88
N LYS A 416 13.95 7.22 10.13
CA LYS A 416 14.92 7.71 9.13
C LYS A 416 15.95 6.60 8.92
N SER A 417 16.08 6.12 7.68
CA SER A 417 17.18 5.24 7.23
C SER A 417 18.50 5.99 7.25
#